data_26d37d507a65d1acf3c1bbb09b1d2a45
#
_entry.id   26d37d507a65d1acf3c1bbb09b1d2a45
#
_cell.length_a   1.000
_cell.length_b   1.000
_cell.length_c   1.000
_cell.angle_alpha   90.00
_cell.angle_beta   90.00
_cell.angle_gamma   90.00
#
_symmetry.space_group_name_H-M   'P 1'
#
loop_
_entity.id
_entity.type
_entity.pdbx_description
1 polymer ?
#
loop_
_entity_poly.entity_id
_entity_poly.type
_entity_poly.pdbx_seq_one_letter_code
_entity_poly.pdbx_strand_id
1 'polypeptide(L)'
;QAFMASYYSAEEMEKLFEVAQGHKLELIIQLAAFYGLRRAEVMGLRWEAIDFEAKTLTIRHIVTSTRIDGKKILVEADRAKTKSSLRTLPLVDPIAERLKAVKAQQEYNQKICGNCYNQEYLGYVFVDAMGNLIQPDSVTTGFPQLLKENGLRRIRFHDLRHSCASLLLKEGVPMKQIQEWLGHSDISTTANIYAHLDSQSKNLSARTMANTLTLPEAQPIKKW
;
A
#
# COMPACT_ATOMS: atom_id res chain seq x y z
N GLN A 1 5.99 2.61 -26.05
CA GLN A 1 5.63 3.74 -25.15
C GLN A 1 6.00 3.33 -23.73
N ALA A 2 6.88 4.12 -23.10
CA ALA A 2 7.20 3.93 -21.69
C ALA A 2 5.91 4.08 -20.87
N PHE A 3 5.61 3.11 -20.02
CA PHE A 3 4.45 3.12 -19.13
C PHE A 3 4.63 4.27 -18.13
N MET A 4 3.87 5.33 -18.29
CA MET A 4 3.75 6.37 -17.27
C MET A 4 2.88 5.83 -16.15
N ALA A 5 3.46 5.60 -14.97
CA ALA A 5 2.71 5.20 -13.79
C ALA A 5 1.70 6.30 -13.45
N SER A 6 0.42 5.96 -13.55
CA SER A 6 -0.66 6.86 -13.17
C SER A 6 -0.85 6.74 -11.65
N TYR A 7 -0.44 7.76 -10.88
CA TYR A 7 -0.64 7.82 -9.43
C TYR A 7 -1.67 8.90 -9.08
N TYR A 8 -2.33 8.74 -7.95
CA TYR A 8 -3.26 9.71 -7.40
C TYR A 8 -2.54 10.76 -6.55
N SER A 9 -3.01 12.01 -6.63
CA SER A 9 -2.65 13.07 -5.68
C SER A 9 -3.25 12.79 -4.29
N ALA A 10 -2.91 13.61 -3.29
CA ALA A 10 -3.51 13.53 -1.96
C ALA A 10 -5.04 13.71 -2.02
N GLU A 11 -5.50 14.70 -2.77
CA GLU A 11 -6.91 15.02 -2.96
C GLU A 11 -7.67 13.88 -3.67
N GLU A 12 -7.05 13.24 -4.67
CA GLU A 12 -7.63 12.09 -5.35
C GLU A 12 -7.68 10.86 -4.42
N MET A 13 -6.70 10.69 -3.52
CA MET A 13 -6.68 9.62 -2.52
C MET A 13 -7.74 9.83 -1.45
N GLU A 14 -7.92 11.05 -0.95
CA GLU A 14 -8.98 11.40 0.00
C GLU A 14 -10.36 11.10 -0.59
N LYS A 15 -10.60 11.54 -1.83
CA LYS A 15 -11.84 11.23 -2.54
C LYS A 15 -12.05 9.72 -2.76
N LEU A 16 -10.98 8.96 -3.02
CA LEU A 16 -11.07 7.50 -3.09
C LEU A 16 -11.49 6.91 -1.74
N PHE A 17 -10.96 7.41 -0.62
CA PHE A 17 -11.34 6.93 0.72
C PHE A 17 -12.79 7.26 1.05
N GLU A 18 -13.28 8.44 0.67
CA GLU A 18 -14.68 8.83 0.84
C GLU A 18 -15.62 7.87 0.10
N VAL A 19 -15.38 7.61 -1.19
CA VAL A 19 -16.26 6.73 -1.99
C VAL A 19 -16.11 5.25 -1.62
N ALA A 20 -14.99 4.85 -1.03
CA ALA A 20 -14.77 3.50 -0.54
C ALA A 20 -15.44 3.23 0.81
N GLN A 21 -15.90 4.25 1.52
CA GLN A 21 -16.50 4.11 2.85
C GLN A 21 -17.72 3.19 2.81
N GLY A 22 -17.74 2.18 3.67
CA GLY A 22 -18.77 1.14 3.71
C GLY A 22 -18.71 0.11 2.57
N HIS A 23 -17.81 0.27 1.61
CA HIS A 23 -17.63 -0.71 0.55
C HIS A 23 -16.78 -1.90 1.03
N LYS A 24 -17.04 -3.11 0.52
CA LYS A 24 -16.30 -4.34 0.87
C LYS A 24 -14.78 -4.27 0.66
N LEU A 25 -14.31 -3.36 -0.19
CA LEU A 25 -12.89 -3.14 -0.44
C LEU A 25 -12.29 -1.99 0.38
N GLU A 26 -13.06 -1.34 1.25
CA GLU A 26 -12.62 -0.13 1.98
C GLU A 26 -11.27 -0.33 2.68
N LEU A 27 -11.19 -1.27 3.62
CA LEU A 27 -9.94 -1.52 4.37
C LEU A 27 -8.81 -2.05 3.46
N ILE A 28 -9.14 -2.85 2.43
CA ILE A 28 -8.17 -3.34 1.43
C ILE A 28 -7.53 -2.15 0.69
N ILE A 29 -8.35 -1.19 0.25
CA ILE A 29 -7.90 0.03 -0.42
C ILE A 29 -7.05 0.88 0.53
N GLN A 30 -7.51 1.09 1.77
CA GLN A 30 -6.81 1.90 2.77
C GLN A 30 -5.42 1.33 3.10
N LEU A 31 -5.31 0.02 3.32
CA LEU A 31 -4.03 -0.64 3.57
C LEU A 31 -3.07 -0.54 2.37
N ALA A 32 -3.59 -0.74 1.15
CA ALA A 32 -2.79 -0.63 -0.07
C ALA A 32 -2.32 0.81 -0.31
N ALA A 33 -3.20 1.78 -0.07
CA ALA A 33 -2.94 3.19 -0.32
C ALA A 33 -2.02 3.80 0.75
N PHE A 34 -2.28 3.52 2.03
CA PHE A 34 -1.54 4.12 3.14
C PHE A 34 -0.15 3.49 3.32
N TYR A 35 -0.07 2.16 3.31
CA TYR A 35 1.19 1.44 3.52
C TYR A 35 1.89 1.03 2.23
N GLY A 36 1.31 1.28 1.07
CA GLY A 36 1.83 0.83 -0.21
C GLY A 36 1.90 -0.69 -0.33
N LEU A 37 1.00 -1.44 0.34
CA LEU A 37 1.01 -2.89 0.30
C LEU A 37 0.66 -3.42 -1.09
N ARG A 38 1.32 -4.51 -1.49
CA ARG A 38 0.92 -5.27 -2.68
C ARG A 38 -0.39 -5.99 -2.42
N ARG A 39 -1.21 -6.21 -3.45
CA ARG A 39 -2.47 -6.96 -3.32
C ARG A 39 -2.30 -8.27 -2.55
N ALA A 40 -1.26 -9.05 -2.89
CA ALA A 40 -0.98 -10.32 -2.22
C ALA A 40 -0.63 -10.16 -0.73
N GLU A 41 0.03 -9.06 -0.35
CA GLU A 41 0.37 -8.74 1.04
C GLU A 41 -0.89 -8.35 1.84
N VAL A 42 -1.77 -7.55 1.23
CA VAL A 42 -3.05 -7.20 1.87
C VAL A 42 -3.89 -8.47 2.07
N MET A 43 -4.07 -9.27 1.01
CA MET A 43 -4.90 -10.48 1.07
C MET A 43 -4.34 -11.55 2.01
N GLY A 44 -3.01 -11.55 2.22
CA GLY A 44 -2.32 -12.46 3.14
C GLY A 44 -2.23 -11.94 4.58
N LEU A 45 -2.83 -10.81 4.92
CA LEU A 45 -2.72 -10.27 6.27
C LEU A 45 -3.41 -11.18 7.29
N ARG A 46 -2.67 -11.50 8.36
CA ARG A 46 -3.14 -12.35 9.46
C ARG A 46 -3.24 -11.56 10.76
N TRP A 47 -4.17 -11.95 11.64
CA TRP A 47 -4.36 -11.30 12.95
C TRP A 47 -3.12 -11.37 13.82
N GLU A 48 -2.36 -12.47 13.78
CA GLU A 48 -1.11 -12.64 14.53
C GLU A 48 0.02 -11.70 14.09
N ALA A 49 -0.12 -11.05 12.92
CA ALA A 49 0.82 -10.07 12.40
C ALA A 49 0.49 -8.63 12.83
N ILE A 50 -0.58 -8.45 13.61
CA ILE A 50 -1.06 -7.15 14.09
C ILE A 50 -0.94 -7.12 15.61
N ASP A 51 -0.09 -6.23 16.10
CA ASP A 51 0.04 -5.96 17.53
C ASP A 51 -0.63 -4.61 17.84
N PHE A 52 -1.79 -4.66 18.48
CA PHE A 52 -2.57 -3.48 18.83
C PHE A 52 -1.97 -2.72 20.03
N GLU A 53 -1.23 -3.40 20.92
CA GLU A 53 -0.58 -2.79 22.09
C GLU A 53 0.71 -2.08 21.67
N ALA A 54 1.60 -2.79 20.95
CA ALA A 54 2.82 -2.23 20.40
C ALA A 54 2.57 -1.29 19.20
N LYS A 55 1.32 -1.21 18.73
CA LYS A 55 0.91 -0.45 17.53
C LYS A 55 1.78 -0.78 16.32
N THR A 56 1.87 -2.05 15.97
CA THR A 56 2.65 -2.51 14.82
C THR A 56 1.89 -3.44 13.89
N LEU A 57 2.27 -3.41 12.62
CA LEU A 57 1.76 -4.27 11.56
C LEU A 57 2.94 -4.92 10.84
N THR A 58 3.06 -6.24 10.88
CA THR A 58 4.16 -6.98 10.25
C THR A 58 3.69 -7.65 8.96
N ILE A 59 4.37 -7.37 7.85
CA ILE A 59 4.06 -7.95 6.55
C ILE A 59 4.98 -9.16 6.33
N ARG A 60 4.45 -10.37 6.47
CA ARG A 60 5.21 -11.62 6.38
C ARG A 60 4.55 -12.73 5.56
N HIS A 61 3.26 -12.61 5.28
CA HIS A 61 2.48 -13.61 4.58
C HIS A 61 1.82 -13.03 3.33
N ILE A 62 1.62 -13.84 2.31
CA ILE A 62 0.95 -13.44 1.07
C ILE A 62 -0.07 -14.48 0.65
N VAL A 63 -1.16 -14.00 0.02
CA VAL A 63 -2.15 -14.84 -0.65
C VAL A 63 -2.26 -14.38 -2.11
N THR A 64 -2.09 -15.33 -3.03
CA THR A 64 -2.24 -15.11 -4.47
C THR A 64 -3.20 -16.12 -5.05
N SER A 65 -3.66 -15.89 -6.28
CA SER A 65 -4.39 -16.88 -7.06
C SER A 65 -3.59 -17.26 -8.30
N THR A 66 -3.54 -18.54 -8.61
CA THR A 66 -2.97 -19.09 -9.84
C THR A 66 -3.95 -20.08 -10.48
N ARG A 67 -3.66 -20.49 -11.71
CA ARG A 67 -4.41 -21.56 -12.38
C ARG A 67 -3.48 -22.75 -12.63
N ILE A 68 -3.93 -23.92 -12.18
CA ILE A 68 -3.27 -25.20 -12.45
C ILE A 68 -4.33 -26.08 -13.11
N ASP A 69 -4.06 -26.60 -14.30
CA ASP A 69 -4.99 -27.42 -15.10
C ASP A 69 -6.38 -26.78 -15.30
N GLY A 70 -6.38 -25.47 -15.55
CA GLY A 70 -7.60 -24.68 -15.74
C GLY A 70 -8.37 -24.35 -14.45
N LYS A 71 -8.05 -24.99 -13.33
CA LYS A 71 -8.66 -24.75 -12.02
C LYS A 71 -7.93 -23.63 -11.31
N LYS A 72 -8.71 -22.71 -10.72
CA LYS A 72 -8.17 -21.64 -9.90
C LYS A 72 -7.82 -22.16 -8.51
N ILE A 73 -6.59 -21.91 -8.08
CA ILE A 73 -6.08 -22.32 -6.78
C ILE A 73 -5.57 -21.08 -6.05
N LEU A 74 -5.86 -20.97 -4.75
CA LEU A 74 -5.21 -20.01 -3.86
C LEU A 74 -3.87 -20.56 -3.46
N VAL A 75 -2.85 -19.71 -3.48
CA VAL A 75 -1.50 -20.01 -3.03
C VAL A 75 -1.17 -19.10 -1.87
N GLU A 76 -0.96 -19.72 -0.73
CA GLU A 76 -0.53 -19.09 0.50
C GLU A 76 0.96 -19.32 0.69
N ALA A 77 1.70 -18.29 1.05
CA ALA A 77 3.14 -18.41 1.28
C ALA A 77 3.64 -17.41 2.30
N ASP A 78 4.53 -17.86 3.17
CA ASP A 78 5.33 -16.98 3.99
C ASP A 78 6.48 -16.36 3.21
N ARG A 79 6.72 -15.09 3.38
CA ARG A 79 7.82 -14.35 2.74
C ARG A 79 9.15 -14.56 3.46
N ALA A 80 9.49 -15.79 3.80
CA ALA A 80 10.57 -16.14 4.71
C ALA A 80 12.00 -16.03 4.13
N LYS A 81 12.24 -15.60 2.88
CA LYS A 81 13.57 -15.77 2.25
C LYS A 81 14.39 -14.51 2.00
N THR A 82 13.86 -13.31 2.15
CA THR A 82 14.68 -12.08 2.03
C THR A 82 14.35 -11.09 3.14
N LYS A 83 15.38 -10.50 3.77
CA LYS A 83 15.22 -9.46 4.81
C LYS A 83 14.37 -8.26 4.37
N SER A 84 14.34 -7.96 3.07
CA SER A 84 13.52 -6.88 2.49
C SER A 84 12.03 -7.20 2.38
N SER A 85 11.65 -8.48 2.46
CA SER A 85 10.26 -8.93 2.35
C SER A 85 9.51 -8.90 3.68
N LEU A 86 10.23 -9.11 4.79
CA LEU A 86 9.71 -9.02 6.14
C LEU A 86 9.91 -7.60 6.64
N ARG A 87 8.83 -6.88 6.90
CA ARG A 87 8.88 -5.52 7.44
C ARG A 87 7.77 -5.29 8.45
N THR A 88 8.11 -4.58 9.51
CA THR A 88 7.16 -4.11 10.51
C THR A 88 6.94 -2.61 10.33
N LEU A 89 5.70 -2.22 10.23
CA LEU A 89 5.26 -0.84 10.01
C LEU A 89 4.48 -0.36 11.24
N PRO A 90 4.51 0.94 11.57
CA PRO A 90 3.68 1.48 12.64
C PRO A 90 2.19 1.36 12.27
N LEU A 91 1.39 0.87 13.18
CA LEU A 91 -0.07 0.78 13.04
C LEU A 91 -0.69 2.09 13.53
N VAL A 92 -1.22 2.89 12.60
CA VAL A 92 -1.88 4.15 12.92
C VAL A 92 -3.29 3.94 13.46
N ASP A 93 -3.73 4.78 14.39
CA ASP A 93 -5.00 4.61 15.09
C ASP A 93 -6.23 4.48 14.17
N PRO A 94 -6.39 5.26 13.08
CA PRO A 94 -7.54 5.08 12.17
C PRO A 94 -7.61 3.70 11.53
N ILE A 95 -6.48 3.11 11.17
CA ILE A 95 -6.41 1.74 10.61
C ILE A 95 -6.62 0.70 11.71
N ALA A 96 -6.08 0.93 12.91
CA ALA A 96 -6.28 0.05 14.05
C ALA A 96 -7.77 -0.09 14.41
N GLU A 97 -8.50 1.01 14.47
CA GLU A 97 -9.94 1.01 14.78
C GLU A 97 -10.74 0.23 13.72
N ARG A 98 -10.42 0.39 12.43
CA ARG A 98 -11.07 -0.38 11.37
C ARG A 98 -10.75 -1.86 11.44
N LEU A 99 -9.52 -2.23 11.76
CA LEU A 99 -9.12 -3.63 11.97
C LEU A 99 -9.86 -4.24 13.17
N LYS A 100 -9.99 -3.51 14.27
CA LYS A 100 -10.79 -3.96 15.43
C LYS A 100 -12.26 -4.18 15.06
N ALA A 101 -12.86 -3.27 14.27
CA ALA A 101 -14.23 -3.42 13.79
C ALA A 101 -14.40 -4.66 12.90
N VAL A 102 -13.45 -4.92 11.98
CA VAL A 102 -13.45 -6.14 11.15
C VAL A 102 -13.34 -7.39 12.02
N LYS A 103 -12.47 -7.39 13.03
CA LYS A 103 -12.31 -8.53 13.94
C LYS A 103 -13.59 -8.82 14.70
N ALA A 104 -14.21 -7.79 15.28
CA ALA A 104 -15.50 -7.92 15.98
C ALA A 104 -16.61 -8.45 15.05
N GLN A 105 -16.65 -8.00 13.78
CA GLN A 105 -17.60 -8.51 12.81
C GLN A 105 -17.36 -9.98 12.45
N GLN A 106 -16.11 -10.41 12.33
CA GLN A 106 -15.78 -11.82 12.10
C GLN A 106 -16.19 -12.71 13.28
N GLU A 107 -15.92 -12.26 14.52
CA GLU A 107 -16.33 -12.97 15.72
C GLU A 107 -17.86 -13.08 15.83
N TYR A 108 -18.58 -12.03 15.45
CA TYR A 108 -20.04 -12.06 15.37
C TYR A 108 -20.53 -13.05 14.31
N ASN A 109 -19.96 -12.99 13.08
CA ASN A 109 -20.33 -13.91 11.99
C ASN A 109 -20.08 -15.37 12.37
N GLN A 110 -18.94 -15.65 13.03
CA GLN A 110 -18.61 -16.98 13.50
C GLN A 110 -19.65 -17.52 14.50
N LYS A 111 -20.11 -16.68 15.43
CA LYS A 111 -21.16 -17.06 16.39
C LYS A 111 -22.48 -17.35 15.70
N ILE A 112 -22.89 -16.53 14.73
CA ILE A 112 -24.16 -16.70 14.00
C ILE A 112 -24.13 -17.94 13.11
N CYS A 113 -23.03 -18.12 12.33
CA CYS A 113 -22.92 -19.25 11.40
C CYS A 113 -22.66 -20.58 12.13
N GLY A 114 -22.07 -20.55 13.33
CA GLY A 114 -21.76 -21.77 14.08
C GLY A 114 -20.94 -22.77 13.26
N ASN A 115 -21.43 -23.99 13.13
CA ASN A 115 -20.73 -25.07 12.41
C ASN A 115 -20.59 -24.85 10.89
N CYS A 116 -21.32 -23.90 10.32
CA CYS A 116 -21.20 -23.55 8.89
C CYS A 116 -20.04 -22.57 8.61
N TYR A 117 -19.45 -21.98 9.65
CA TYR A 117 -18.32 -21.06 9.49
C TYR A 117 -17.04 -21.83 9.17
N ASN A 118 -16.34 -21.42 8.11
CA ASN A 118 -15.07 -22.05 7.73
C ASN A 118 -13.98 -21.76 8.77
N GLN A 119 -13.48 -22.81 9.40
CA GLN A 119 -12.48 -22.73 10.46
C GLN A 119 -11.04 -22.65 9.93
N GLU A 120 -10.83 -22.95 8.64
CA GLU A 120 -9.49 -23.02 8.02
C GLU A 120 -8.79 -21.64 8.00
N TYR A 121 -9.58 -20.57 7.85
CA TYR A 121 -9.05 -19.21 7.65
C TYR A 121 -9.28 -18.25 8.82
N LEU A 122 -9.49 -18.76 10.03
CA LEU A 122 -9.71 -17.95 11.25
C LEU A 122 -8.58 -16.95 11.53
N GLY A 123 -7.37 -17.27 11.12
CA GLY A 123 -6.21 -16.39 11.30
C GLY A 123 -6.15 -15.21 10.34
N TYR A 124 -6.99 -15.15 9.30
CA TYR A 124 -6.92 -14.13 8.24
C TYR A 124 -7.83 -12.94 8.50
N VAL A 125 -7.36 -11.75 8.11
CA VAL A 125 -8.13 -10.50 8.22
C VAL A 125 -9.22 -10.42 7.14
N PHE A 126 -8.95 -10.93 5.94
CA PHE A 126 -9.85 -10.79 4.79
C PHE A 126 -10.56 -12.10 4.45
N VAL A 127 -11.62 -12.37 5.21
CA VAL A 127 -12.56 -13.47 4.96
C VAL A 127 -13.97 -12.93 4.72
N ASP A 128 -14.82 -13.71 4.07
CA ASP A 128 -16.23 -13.39 3.88
C ASP A 128 -17.07 -13.70 5.15
N ALA A 129 -18.37 -13.47 5.08
CA ALA A 129 -19.28 -13.71 6.19
C ALA A 129 -19.35 -15.18 6.64
N MET A 130 -18.93 -16.13 5.79
CA MET A 130 -18.87 -17.55 6.07
C MET A 130 -17.46 -18.04 6.47
N GLY A 131 -16.49 -17.13 6.60
CA GLY A 131 -15.10 -17.44 6.96
C GLY A 131 -14.21 -17.90 5.80
N ASN A 132 -14.64 -17.81 4.55
CA ASN A 132 -13.81 -18.18 3.41
C ASN A 132 -12.90 -17.01 3.01
N LEU A 133 -11.67 -17.31 2.57
CA LEU A 133 -10.76 -16.28 2.07
C LEU A 133 -11.38 -15.48 0.92
N ILE A 134 -11.33 -14.16 1.03
CA ILE A 134 -11.69 -13.27 -0.07
C ILE A 134 -10.71 -13.50 -1.23
N GLN A 135 -11.27 -13.80 -2.40
CA GLN A 135 -10.46 -14.09 -3.60
C GLN A 135 -9.68 -12.85 -4.06
N PRO A 136 -8.35 -12.93 -4.28
CA PRO A 136 -7.55 -11.79 -4.77
C PRO A 136 -8.07 -11.16 -6.06
N ASP A 137 -8.73 -11.95 -6.92
CA ASP A 137 -9.29 -11.45 -8.17
C ASP A 137 -10.51 -10.54 -7.95
N SER A 138 -11.24 -10.70 -6.83
CA SER A 138 -12.36 -9.81 -6.50
C SER A 138 -11.87 -8.37 -6.29
N VAL A 139 -10.64 -8.19 -5.82
CA VAL A 139 -10.00 -6.86 -5.73
C VAL A 139 -9.67 -6.34 -7.12
N THR A 140 -9.15 -7.21 -8.01
CA THR A 140 -8.75 -6.82 -9.38
C THR A 140 -9.95 -6.38 -10.23
N THR A 141 -11.11 -7.02 -10.04
CA THR A 141 -12.34 -6.66 -10.75
C THR A 141 -13.14 -5.57 -10.04
N GLY A 142 -13.24 -5.63 -8.71
CA GLY A 142 -14.06 -4.69 -7.93
C GLY A 142 -13.46 -3.30 -7.82
N PHE A 143 -12.14 -3.16 -7.75
CA PHE A 143 -11.51 -1.84 -7.64
C PHE A 143 -11.75 -0.95 -8.88
N PRO A 144 -11.50 -1.39 -10.13
CA PRO A 144 -11.84 -0.60 -11.32
C PRO A 144 -13.33 -0.29 -11.44
N GLN A 145 -14.19 -1.20 -10.99
CA GLN A 145 -15.63 -0.98 -10.97
C GLN A 145 -16.01 0.14 -10.00
N LEU A 146 -15.48 0.11 -8.77
CA LEU A 146 -15.68 1.18 -7.78
C LEU A 146 -15.28 2.55 -8.33
N LEU A 147 -14.10 2.64 -8.97
CA LEU A 147 -13.63 3.88 -9.58
C LEU A 147 -14.60 4.39 -10.65
N LYS A 148 -15.04 3.50 -11.55
CA LYS A 148 -15.97 3.83 -12.64
C LYS A 148 -17.31 4.32 -12.13
N GLU A 149 -17.90 3.62 -11.15
CA GLU A 149 -19.21 3.94 -10.57
C GLU A 149 -19.23 5.30 -9.87
N ASN A 150 -18.07 5.75 -9.36
CA ASN A 150 -17.93 7.02 -8.64
C ASN A 150 -17.25 8.11 -9.48
N GLY A 151 -17.08 7.91 -10.80
CA GLY A 151 -16.47 8.91 -11.68
C GLY A 151 -15.02 9.25 -11.38
N LEU A 152 -14.29 8.34 -10.72
CA LEU A 152 -12.88 8.53 -10.41
C LEU A 152 -12.00 8.14 -11.61
N ARG A 153 -10.86 8.79 -11.74
CA ARG A 153 -9.87 8.49 -12.76
C ARG A 153 -9.40 7.04 -12.64
N ARG A 154 -9.38 6.32 -13.75
CA ARG A 154 -8.98 4.92 -13.78
C ARG A 154 -7.49 4.76 -13.47
N ILE A 155 -7.18 4.00 -12.42
CA ILE A 155 -5.84 3.50 -12.09
C ILE A 155 -5.93 1.99 -11.80
N ARG A 156 -4.81 1.28 -11.78
CA ARG A 156 -4.75 -0.12 -11.32
C ARG A 156 -4.65 -0.13 -9.81
N PHE A 157 -5.10 -1.21 -9.18
CA PHE A 157 -4.92 -1.39 -7.73
C PHE A 157 -3.44 -1.26 -7.29
N HIS A 158 -2.51 -1.75 -8.11
CA HIS A 158 -1.08 -1.62 -7.83
C HIS A 158 -0.57 -0.16 -7.85
N ASP A 159 -1.25 0.72 -8.57
CA ASP A 159 -0.87 2.14 -8.67
C ASP A 159 -1.15 2.91 -7.35
N LEU A 160 -1.94 2.35 -6.41
CA LEU A 160 -2.06 2.86 -5.04
C LEU A 160 -0.71 2.86 -4.32
N ARG A 161 0.11 1.84 -4.58
CA ARG A 161 1.48 1.79 -4.05
C ARG A 161 2.38 2.85 -4.65
N HIS A 162 2.22 3.17 -5.95
CA HIS A 162 2.92 4.28 -6.59
C HIS A 162 2.46 5.63 -6.02
N SER A 163 1.17 5.77 -5.74
CA SER A 163 0.60 6.95 -5.08
C SER A 163 1.21 7.15 -3.69
N CYS A 164 1.26 6.09 -2.87
CA CYS A 164 1.91 6.11 -1.56
C CYS A 164 3.37 6.58 -1.66
N ALA A 165 4.15 5.99 -2.57
CA ALA A 165 5.54 6.38 -2.79
C ALA A 165 5.70 7.85 -3.17
N SER A 166 4.86 8.33 -4.10
CA SER A 166 4.89 9.70 -4.61
C SER A 166 4.49 10.72 -3.54
N LEU A 167 3.51 10.40 -2.69
CA LEU A 167 3.10 11.24 -1.58
C LEU A 167 4.21 11.35 -0.53
N LEU A 168 4.81 10.22 -0.12
CA LEU A 168 5.94 10.24 0.82
C LEU A 168 7.12 11.05 0.30
N LEU A 169 7.40 10.96 -1.00
CA LEU A 169 8.47 11.75 -1.60
C LEU A 169 8.14 13.25 -1.61
N LYS A 170 6.90 13.61 -1.98
CA LYS A 170 6.42 15.01 -1.98
C LYS A 170 6.57 15.65 -0.60
N GLU A 171 6.36 14.85 0.45
CA GLU A 171 6.55 15.27 1.85
C GLU A 171 8.02 15.24 2.31
N GLY A 172 8.97 14.98 1.40
CA GLY A 172 10.41 15.03 1.68
C GLY A 172 10.97 13.80 2.39
N VAL A 173 10.22 12.69 2.46
CA VAL A 173 10.73 11.44 3.06
C VAL A 173 11.88 10.90 2.21
N PRO A 174 13.06 10.58 2.81
CA PRO A 174 14.20 10.07 2.07
C PRO A 174 13.89 8.76 1.30
N MET A 175 14.42 8.64 0.09
CA MET A 175 14.21 7.46 -0.78
C MET A 175 14.50 6.13 -0.08
N LYS A 176 15.52 6.09 0.76
CA LYS A 176 15.89 4.89 1.52
C LYS A 176 14.79 4.46 2.47
N GLN A 177 14.17 5.42 3.17
CA GLN A 177 13.04 5.15 4.08
C GLN A 177 11.81 4.71 3.29
N ILE A 178 11.53 5.33 2.13
CA ILE A 178 10.42 4.91 1.25
C ILE A 178 10.65 3.49 0.73
N GLN A 179 11.87 3.12 0.35
CA GLN A 179 12.23 1.77 -0.06
C GLN A 179 11.94 0.75 1.06
N GLU A 180 12.32 1.07 2.29
CA GLU A 180 12.08 0.22 3.48
C GLU A 180 10.59 0.12 3.80
N TRP A 181 9.87 1.24 3.79
CA TRP A 181 8.41 1.30 3.98
C TRP A 181 7.67 0.40 3.01
N LEU A 182 8.00 0.49 1.74
CA LEU A 182 7.36 -0.29 0.69
C LEU A 182 7.87 -1.75 0.65
N GLY A 183 9.07 -2.04 1.15
CA GLY A 183 9.70 -3.35 1.02
C GLY A 183 10.10 -3.63 -0.44
N HIS A 184 10.76 -2.66 -1.10
CA HIS A 184 11.39 -2.87 -2.39
C HIS A 184 12.75 -3.54 -2.22
N SER A 185 12.95 -4.68 -2.87
CA SER A 185 14.25 -5.36 -2.90
C SER A 185 15.29 -4.61 -3.72
N ASP A 186 14.84 -3.83 -4.72
CA ASP A 186 15.70 -3.06 -5.61
C ASP A 186 15.29 -1.58 -5.59
N ILE A 187 16.28 -0.71 -5.41
CA ILE A 187 16.13 0.74 -5.41
C ILE A 187 15.73 1.28 -6.79
N SER A 188 16.08 0.56 -7.87
CA SER A 188 15.74 0.93 -9.24
C SER A 188 14.23 1.01 -9.44
N THR A 189 13.46 0.12 -8.81
CA THR A 189 11.99 0.13 -8.83
C THR A 189 11.45 1.43 -8.18
N THR A 190 12.10 1.88 -7.13
CA THR A 190 11.76 3.14 -6.47
C THR A 190 12.23 4.31 -7.34
N ALA A 191 13.46 4.28 -7.86
CA ALA A 191 14.04 5.33 -8.70
C ALA A 191 13.22 5.62 -9.99
N ASN A 192 12.65 4.59 -10.62
CA ASN A 192 11.81 4.78 -11.82
C ASN A 192 10.51 5.55 -11.54
N ILE A 193 9.97 5.48 -10.32
CA ILE A 193 8.85 6.32 -9.89
C ILE A 193 9.29 7.78 -9.80
N TYR A 194 10.57 8.02 -9.49
CA TYR A 194 11.15 9.34 -9.23
C TYR A 194 11.69 10.06 -10.45
N ALA A 195 11.99 9.37 -11.55
CA ALA A 195 12.56 10.00 -12.76
C ALA A 195 11.70 11.17 -13.28
N HIS A 196 10.39 11.15 -13.00
CA HIS A 196 9.46 12.21 -13.37
C HIS A 196 9.36 13.38 -12.36
N LEU A 197 9.87 13.22 -11.13
CA LEU A 197 9.85 14.25 -10.08
C LEU A 197 11.20 14.97 -9.94
N ASP A 198 12.20 14.57 -10.73
CA ASP A 198 13.61 14.99 -10.61
C ASP A 198 13.82 16.52 -10.79
N SER A 199 12.98 17.20 -11.56
CA SER A 199 13.10 18.66 -11.75
C SER A 199 12.77 19.47 -10.49
N GLN A 200 11.79 19.02 -9.68
CA GLN A 200 11.44 19.69 -8.42
C GLN A 200 12.48 19.41 -7.34
N SER A 201 13.02 18.21 -7.31
CA SER A 201 14.09 17.80 -6.39
C SER A 201 15.38 18.59 -6.60
N LYS A 202 15.77 18.87 -7.87
CA LYS A 202 16.93 19.72 -8.21
C LYS A 202 16.72 21.15 -7.75
N ASN A 203 15.52 21.71 -7.93
CA ASN A 203 15.21 23.06 -7.47
C ASN A 203 15.26 23.18 -5.94
N LEU A 204 14.77 22.15 -5.21
CA LEU A 204 14.86 22.12 -3.76
C LEU A 204 16.33 22.04 -3.31
N SER A 205 17.14 21.18 -3.93
CA SER A 205 18.58 21.09 -3.65
C SER A 205 19.31 22.40 -3.90
N ALA A 206 19.02 23.08 -5.01
CA ALA A 206 19.60 24.38 -5.33
C ALA A 206 19.22 25.44 -4.29
N ARG A 207 17.96 25.49 -3.85
CA ARG A 207 17.49 26.39 -2.80
C ARG A 207 18.18 26.10 -1.46
N THR A 208 18.29 24.83 -1.10
CA THR A 208 18.97 24.40 0.13
C THR A 208 20.43 24.87 0.13
N MET A 209 21.14 24.65 -1.00
CA MET A 209 22.53 25.12 -1.13
C MET A 209 22.63 26.65 -1.05
N ALA A 210 21.72 27.37 -1.73
CA ALA A 210 21.70 28.84 -1.68
C ALA A 210 21.40 29.39 -0.28
N ASN A 211 20.60 28.68 0.51
CA ASN A 211 20.30 29.06 1.91
C ASN A 211 21.42 28.66 2.90
N THR A 212 22.22 27.66 2.55
CA THR A 212 23.30 27.14 3.42
C THR A 212 24.63 27.84 3.17
N LEU A 213 24.88 28.26 1.93
CA LEU A 213 26.14 28.88 1.53
C LEU A 213 25.91 30.31 1.04
N THR A 214 26.57 31.24 1.66
CA THR A 214 26.65 32.64 1.17
C THR A 214 27.83 32.76 0.22
N LEU A 215 27.53 33.03 -1.05
CA LEU A 215 28.60 33.33 -2.03
C LEU A 215 29.06 34.76 -1.87
N PRO A 216 30.38 35.02 -1.94
CA PRO A 216 30.89 36.38 -1.94
C PRO A 216 30.39 37.14 -3.17
N GLU A 217 30.28 38.45 -3.04
CA GLU A 217 29.91 39.31 -4.16
C GLU A 217 30.82 39.08 -5.37
N ALA A 218 30.25 39.06 -6.54
CA ALA A 218 30.99 38.84 -7.79
C ALA A 218 32.00 40.00 -7.98
N GLN A 219 33.28 39.69 -7.96
CA GLN A 219 34.31 40.64 -8.33
C GLN A 219 34.57 40.60 -9.84
N PRO A 220 34.99 41.72 -10.44
CA PRO A 220 35.33 41.75 -11.87
C PRO A 220 36.41 40.70 -12.20
N ILE A 221 36.11 39.88 -13.21
CA ILE A 221 37.03 38.84 -13.69
C ILE A 221 38.33 39.50 -14.16
N LYS A 222 39.44 39.23 -13.45
CA LYS A 222 40.77 39.62 -13.96
C LYS A 222 40.98 38.92 -15.29
N LYS A 223 41.17 39.69 -16.37
CA LYS A 223 41.54 39.13 -17.67
C LYS A 223 42.84 38.34 -17.55
N TRP A 224 42.85 37.17 -18.09
CA TRP A 224 44.03 36.32 -18.23
C TRP A 224 45.02 36.95 -19.21
#